data_3d2d3a00ec27b5b4018e305aeac0bff4
#
_entry.id   3d2d3a00ec27b5b4018e305aeac0bff4
#
_cell.length_a   1.000
_cell.length_b   1.000
_cell.length_c   1.000
_cell.angle_alpha   90.00
_cell.angle_beta   90.00
_cell.angle_gamma   90.00
#
_symmetry.space_group_name_H-M   'P 1'
#
loop_
_entity.id
_entity.type
_entity.pdbx_description
1 polymer ?
#
loop_
_entity_poly.entity_id
_entity_poly.type
_entity_poly.pdbx_seq_one_letter_code
_entity_poly.pdbx_strand_id
1 'polypeptide(L)'
;MSWFKIDDKFHSHPKALEAGNAAIGLWTRCGSWSADQLTDGFIPHAIASQYGTKPQRNALVSSRLWVPVEGGYQMHDWCDQN
;
A
#
# COMPACT_ATOMS: atom_id res chain seq x y z
N MET A 1 -9.22 -5.46 -17.45
CA MET A 1 -9.29 -5.61 -15.99
C MET A 1 -7.92 -5.40 -15.39
N SER A 2 -7.84 -4.60 -14.34
CA SER A 2 -6.59 -4.35 -13.63
C SER A 2 -6.38 -5.36 -12.52
N TRP A 3 -5.13 -5.70 -12.30
CA TRP A 3 -4.75 -6.62 -11.21
C TRP A 3 -3.78 -5.90 -10.30
N PHE A 4 -3.91 -6.12 -9.00
CA PHE A 4 -2.90 -5.70 -8.05
C PHE A 4 -1.88 -6.83 -7.92
N LYS A 5 -0.68 -6.61 -8.44
CA LYS A 5 0.35 -7.65 -8.51
C LYS A 5 1.28 -7.59 -7.31
N ILE A 6 1.63 -8.76 -6.80
CA ILE A 6 2.57 -8.90 -5.69
C ILE A 6 3.72 -9.79 -6.17
N ASP A 7 4.95 -9.32 -5.98
CA ASP A 7 6.15 -10.07 -6.35
C ASP A 7 6.24 -11.38 -5.57
N ASP A 8 6.70 -12.45 -6.22
CA ASP A 8 6.85 -13.77 -5.61
C ASP A 8 7.71 -13.76 -4.35
N LYS A 9 8.64 -12.83 -4.27
CA LYS A 9 9.59 -12.74 -3.14
C LYS A 9 9.15 -11.73 -2.09
N PHE A 10 7.95 -11.18 -2.24
CA PHE A 10 7.46 -10.17 -1.30
C PHE A 10 7.36 -10.72 0.13
N HIS A 11 7.10 -12.03 0.30
CA HIS A 11 6.98 -12.64 1.62
C HIS A 11 8.21 -12.43 2.49
N SER A 12 9.39 -12.27 1.91
CA SER A 12 10.65 -12.08 2.62
C SER A 12 11.31 -10.75 2.33
N HIS A 13 10.63 -9.85 1.60
CA HIS A 13 11.17 -8.54 1.27
C HIS A 13 11.37 -7.72 2.56
N PRO A 14 12.51 -7.01 2.72
CA PRO A 14 12.77 -6.23 3.94
C PRO A 14 11.66 -5.26 4.31
N LYS A 15 11.05 -4.60 3.33
CA LYS A 15 9.95 -3.67 3.59
C LYS A 15 8.73 -4.40 4.16
N ALA A 16 8.43 -5.60 3.65
CA ALA A 16 7.30 -6.38 4.13
C ALA A 16 7.54 -6.85 5.56
N LEU A 17 8.76 -7.31 5.86
CA LEU A 17 9.13 -7.75 7.21
C LEU A 17 9.07 -6.60 8.20
N GLU A 18 9.55 -5.42 7.79
CA GLU A 18 9.53 -4.23 8.65
C GLU A 18 8.10 -3.77 8.92
N ALA A 19 7.23 -3.78 7.92
CA ALA A 19 5.86 -3.30 8.06
C ALA A 19 5.02 -4.19 8.97
N GLY A 20 5.20 -5.50 8.90
CA GLY A 20 4.42 -6.46 9.67
C GLY A 20 3.08 -6.81 9.04
N ASN A 21 2.49 -7.92 9.49
CA ASN A 21 1.30 -8.49 8.85
C ASN A 21 0.08 -7.56 8.88
N ALA A 22 -0.14 -6.84 9.99
CA ALA A 22 -1.31 -5.96 10.08
C ALA A 22 -1.23 -4.84 9.04
N ALA A 23 -0.05 -4.23 8.89
CA ALA A 23 0.15 -3.17 7.91
C ALA A 23 0.09 -3.74 6.48
N ILE A 24 0.61 -4.94 6.25
CA ILE A 24 0.52 -5.59 4.94
C ILE A 24 -0.94 -5.88 4.56
N GLY A 25 -1.79 -6.18 5.53
CA GLY A 25 -3.22 -6.31 5.29
C GLY A 25 -3.81 -5.02 4.74
N LEU A 26 -3.49 -3.89 5.35
CA LEU A 26 -3.90 -2.58 4.85
C LEU A 26 -3.33 -2.30 3.46
N TRP A 27 -2.05 -2.58 3.27
CA TRP A 27 -1.37 -2.40 1.98
C TRP A 27 -2.08 -3.17 0.87
N THR A 28 -2.44 -4.43 1.12
CA THR A 28 -3.13 -5.29 0.16
C THR A 28 -4.52 -4.74 -0.18
N ARG A 29 -5.30 -4.34 0.82
CA ARG A 29 -6.64 -3.80 0.58
C ARG A 29 -6.59 -2.50 -0.22
N CYS A 30 -5.70 -1.61 0.13
CA CYS A 30 -5.56 -0.34 -0.57
C CYS A 30 -5.00 -0.52 -1.98
N GLY A 31 -4.07 -1.47 -2.16
CA GLY A 31 -3.57 -1.80 -3.50
C GLY A 31 -4.67 -2.32 -4.41
N SER A 32 -5.48 -3.22 -3.88
CA SER A 32 -6.65 -3.74 -4.60
C SER A 32 -7.63 -2.63 -4.95
N TRP A 33 -7.90 -1.74 -3.98
CA TRP A 33 -8.78 -0.58 -4.21
C TRP A 33 -8.24 0.31 -5.33
N SER A 34 -6.94 0.61 -5.30
CA SER A 34 -6.33 1.47 -6.32
C SER A 34 -6.39 0.84 -7.70
N ALA A 35 -6.14 -0.46 -7.81
CA ALA A 35 -6.24 -1.17 -9.08
C ALA A 35 -7.67 -1.14 -9.62
N ASP A 36 -8.66 -1.36 -8.74
CA ASP A 36 -10.08 -1.31 -9.12
C ASP A 36 -10.50 0.09 -9.57
N GLN A 37 -10.07 1.14 -8.87
CA GLN A 37 -10.44 2.51 -9.14
C GLN A 37 -9.52 3.23 -10.14
N LEU A 38 -8.48 2.55 -10.60
CA LEU A 38 -7.53 3.07 -11.59
C LEU A 38 -6.86 4.37 -11.14
N THR A 39 -6.38 4.40 -9.89
CA THR A 39 -5.73 5.58 -9.32
C THR A 39 -4.20 5.54 -9.40
N ASP A 40 -3.62 4.52 -10.06
CA ASP A 40 -2.18 4.36 -10.21
C ASP A 40 -1.41 4.39 -8.87
N GLY A 41 -1.98 3.73 -7.88
CA GLY A 41 -1.32 3.63 -6.57
C GLY A 41 -1.59 4.76 -5.62
N PHE A 42 -2.41 5.75 -6.02
CA PHE A 42 -2.80 6.82 -5.10
C PHE A 42 -3.92 6.35 -4.18
N ILE A 43 -3.72 6.50 -2.87
CA ILE A 43 -4.68 6.12 -1.85
C ILE A 43 -5.14 7.39 -1.14
N PRO A 44 -6.37 7.84 -1.36
CA PRO A 44 -6.89 8.99 -0.62
C PRO A 44 -6.88 8.73 0.88
N HIS A 45 -6.63 9.78 1.65
CA HIS A 45 -6.57 9.65 3.11
C HIS A 45 -7.83 9.00 3.69
N ALA A 46 -9.00 9.33 3.16
CA ALA A 46 -10.27 8.75 3.61
C ALA A 46 -10.30 7.22 3.43
N ILE A 47 -9.78 6.73 2.31
CA ILE A 47 -9.73 5.28 2.03
C ILE A 47 -8.74 4.59 2.96
N ALA A 48 -7.55 5.18 3.13
CA ALA A 48 -6.54 4.62 4.03
C ALA A 48 -7.07 4.55 5.47
N SER A 49 -7.80 5.56 5.90
CA SER A 49 -8.39 5.61 7.24
C SER A 49 -9.56 4.65 7.40
N GLN A 50 -10.31 4.41 6.33
CA GLN A 50 -11.43 3.47 6.36
C GLN A 50 -10.94 2.04 6.53
N TYR A 51 -9.85 1.67 5.85
CA TYR A 51 -9.36 0.29 5.85
C TYR A 51 -8.32 -0.01 6.91
N GLY A 52 -7.68 1.00 7.48
CA GLY A 52 -6.62 0.76 8.45
C GLY A 52 -6.54 1.77 9.57
N THR A 53 -5.80 1.39 10.60
CA THR A 53 -5.55 2.23 11.77
C THR A 53 -4.36 3.15 11.51
N LYS A 54 -4.22 4.19 12.35
CA LYS A 54 -3.07 5.09 12.25
C LYS A 54 -1.73 4.35 12.40
N PRO A 55 -1.54 3.43 13.38
CA PRO A 55 -0.30 2.66 13.45
C PRO A 55 -0.02 1.84 12.20
N GLN A 56 -1.04 1.27 11.57
CA GLN A 56 -0.86 0.50 10.33
C GLN A 56 -0.42 1.42 9.20
N ARG A 57 -1.04 2.58 9.05
CA ARG A 57 -0.65 3.56 8.03
C ARG A 57 0.78 4.04 8.27
N ASN A 58 1.13 4.32 9.53
CA ASN A 58 2.47 4.77 9.86
C ASN A 58 3.52 3.69 9.58
N ALA A 59 3.19 2.42 9.81
CA ALA A 59 4.10 1.32 9.50
C ALA A 59 4.40 1.22 8.00
N LEU A 60 3.39 1.47 7.15
CA LEU A 60 3.60 1.46 5.70
C LEU A 60 4.47 2.62 5.25
N VAL A 61 4.34 3.78 5.88
CA VAL A 61 5.20 4.94 5.58
C VAL A 61 6.62 4.68 6.07
N SER A 62 6.78 4.17 7.29
CA SER A 62 8.12 3.91 7.87
C SER A 62 8.87 2.84 7.08
N SER A 63 8.18 1.83 6.59
CA SER A 63 8.79 0.76 5.79
C SER A 63 8.99 1.15 4.34
N ARG A 64 8.52 2.34 3.94
CA ARG A 64 8.62 2.88 2.56
C ARG A 64 7.79 2.12 1.54
N LEU A 65 6.79 1.38 1.97
CA LEU A 65 5.80 0.83 1.04
C LEU A 65 4.84 1.91 0.57
N TRP A 66 4.63 2.93 1.40
CA TRP A 66 3.83 4.11 1.07
C TRP A 66 4.65 5.38 1.25
N VAL A 67 4.37 6.39 0.40
CA VAL A 67 4.95 7.72 0.51
C VAL A 67 3.81 8.71 0.76
N PRO A 68 3.89 9.55 1.82
CA PRO A 68 2.86 10.58 2.03
C PRO A 68 2.90 11.59 0.89
N VAL A 69 1.72 11.92 0.37
CA VAL A 69 1.56 12.94 -0.66
C VAL A 69 0.36 13.79 -0.30
N GLU A 70 0.17 14.88 -1.03
CA GLU A 70 -1.00 15.73 -0.81
C GLU A 70 -2.29 14.92 -1.01
N GLY A 71 -3.16 14.94 -0.02
CA GLY A 71 -4.44 14.25 -0.06
C GLY A 71 -4.42 12.79 0.34
N GLY A 72 -3.26 12.20 0.59
CA GLY A 72 -3.19 10.80 0.98
C GLY A 72 -1.81 10.19 0.89
N TYR A 73 -1.74 9.03 0.25
CA TYR A 73 -0.49 8.28 0.13
C TYR A 73 -0.31 7.78 -1.29
N GLN A 74 0.94 7.61 -1.70
CA GLN A 74 1.29 7.00 -2.98
C GLN A 74 2.01 5.69 -2.71
N MET A 75 1.56 4.61 -3.33
CA MET A 75 2.22 3.32 -3.21
C MET A 75 3.56 3.37 -3.94
N HIS A 76 4.63 2.99 -3.24
CA HIS A 76 5.98 3.00 -3.81
C HIS A 76 6.10 1.91 -4.87
N ASP A 77 6.77 2.23 -5.97
CA ASP A 77 7.04 1.31 -7.08
C ASP A 77 5.79 0.74 -7.75
N TRP A 78 4.67 1.47 -7.68
CA TRP A 78 3.44 1.01 -8.32
C TRP A 78 3.63 0.69 -9.80
N CYS A 79 4.29 1.58 -10.53
CA CYS A 79 4.46 1.43 -11.97
C CYS A 79 5.34 0.24 -12.34
N ASP A 80 6.27 -0.14 -11.48
CA ASP A 80 7.19 -1.25 -11.74
C ASP A 80 6.50 -2.60 -11.56
N GLN A 81 5.41 -2.65 -10.79
CA GLN A 81 4.70 -3.88 -10.49
C GLN A 81 3.37 -4.01 -11.23
N ASN A 82 2.77 -2.90 -11.55
CA ASN A 82 1.43 -2.84 -12.13
C ASN A 82 1.36 -1.96 -13.35
#